data_33ec863d4b4d9306cca02b93af31e0e1
#
_entry.id   33ec863d4b4d9306cca02b93af31e0e1
#
_cell.length_a   1.000
_cell.length_b   1.000
_cell.length_c   1.000
_cell.angle_alpha   90.00
_cell.angle_beta   90.00
_cell.angle_gamma   90.00
#
_symmetry.space_group_name_H-M   'P 1'
#
loop_
_entity.id
_entity.type
_entity.pdbx_description
1 polymer ?
#
loop_
_entity_poly.entity_id
_entity_poly.type
_entity_poly.pdbx_seq_one_letter_code
_entity_poly.pdbx_strand_id
1 'polypeptide(L)'
;MDTRRFRSAMVGLVVLAPATLAPAGSATAQQTYTLRYAVDTERNINGLAQTVAERQGFFTREGINFQPVRFVATGNRPTDRTALVASRDTFDMARMQLSVLMEPEGRFKGTNYVAVSSVANNPAYFLVARPDIKTFADLKGKTLTEPSPSDPITLTARKLMETHGLKDGDVEIKTIAGSQPRVDCLKSGACAAGSLSQPSVFAAFDAGFHTLAMHIEAGPLLYVVDIVDRSWAETHSEVIVRYIRATAAAMRFIHDPRNLDEVVKAAVEITHQPESRAREMLSYFQDAKNDVLPKQGEIDTTAVKATIALFGQYGILKGPLPPPERFVDLRYAQMAGVQ
;
A
#
# COMPACT_ATOMS: atom_id res chain seq x y z
N MET A 1 2.77 -85.28 63.46
CA MET A 1 2.00 -85.54 62.25
C MET A 1 1.95 -84.24 61.48
N ASP A 2 2.72 -84.19 60.42
CA ASP A 2 3.19 -82.99 59.80
C ASP A 2 2.58 -82.90 58.41
N THR A 3 1.85 -81.85 58.15
CA THR A 3 1.23 -81.60 56.85
C THR A 3 1.84 -80.33 56.19
N ARG A 4 2.86 -80.55 55.40
CA ARG A 4 3.47 -79.47 54.63
C ARG A 4 2.56 -79.06 53.41
N ARG A 5 2.21 -77.79 53.34
CA ARG A 5 1.52 -77.14 52.22
C ARG A 5 2.55 -76.69 51.22
N PHE A 6 2.44 -77.19 49.99
CA PHE A 6 3.12 -76.70 48.83
C PHE A 6 2.43 -75.41 48.34
N ARG A 7 3.20 -74.34 48.21
CA ARG A 7 2.77 -73.12 47.52
C ARG A 7 3.38 -73.12 46.10
N SER A 8 2.49 -73.19 45.10
CA SER A 8 2.86 -73.00 43.68
C SER A 8 3.07 -71.51 43.43
N ALA A 9 4.25 -71.19 42.94
CA ALA A 9 4.57 -69.84 42.46
C ALA A 9 4.17 -69.73 40.97
N MET A 10 3.25 -68.85 40.64
CA MET A 10 2.84 -68.51 39.29
C MET A 10 3.77 -67.42 38.75
N VAL A 11 4.67 -67.79 37.83
CA VAL A 11 5.53 -66.82 37.12
C VAL A 11 4.73 -66.20 36.01
N GLY A 12 4.31 -64.93 36.20
CA GLY A 12 3.69 -64.11 35.14
C GLY A 12 4.69 -63.66 34.10
N LEU A 13 4.53 -64.13 32.87
CA LEU A 13 5.32 -63.67 31.73
C LEU A 13 4.79 -62.31 31.26
N VAL A 14 5.54 -61.21 31.57
CA VAL A 14 5.23 -59.86 31.03
C VAL A 14 5.79 -59.78 29.62
N VAL A 15 4.89 -59.83 28.63
CA VAL A 15 5.21 -59.59 27.22
C VAL A 15 5.28 -58.06 27.00
N LEU A 16 6.49 -57.51 26.91
CA LEU A 16 6.71 -56.13 26.48
C LEU A 16 6.50 -56.08 24.98
N ALA A 17 5.43 -55.43 24.54
CA ALA A 17 5.20 -55.09 23.14
C ALA A 17 6.23 -53.99 22.74
N PRO A 18 6.88 -54.10 21.55
CA PRO A 18 7.77 -53.05 21.09
C PRO A 18 6.94 -51.82 20.69
N ALA A 19 7.17 -50.67 21.35
CA ALA A 19 6.64 -49.38 20.94
C ALA A 19 7.28 -49.01 19.59
N THR A 20 6.51 -49.11 18.51
CA THR A 20 6.92 -48.59 17.22
C THR A 20 6.95 -47.06 17.31
N LEU A 21 8.13 -46.45 17.42
CA LEU A 21 8.32 -45.02 17.17
C LEU A 21 7.92 -44.76 15.71
N ALA A 22 6.80 -44.08 15.54
CA ALA A 22 6.46 -43.48 14.24
C ALA A 22 7.59 -42.46 13.90
N PRO A 23 8.12 -42.47 12.65
CA PRO A 23 9.10 -41.46 12.27
C PRO A 23 8.45 -40.10 12.40
N ALA A 24 9.02 -39.22 13.25
CA ALA A 24 8.71 -37.80 13.25
C ALA A 24 8.88 -37.31 11.82
N GLY A 25 7.77 -36.93 11.16
CA GLY A 25 7.80 -36.39 9.83
C GLY A 25 8.80 -35.26 9.79
N SER A 26 9.84 -35.41 8.95
CA SER A 26 10.80 -34.36 8.68
C SER A 26 10.00 -33.18 8.16
N ALA A 27 9.75 -32.17 8.98
CA ALA A 27 9.33 -30.88 8.51
C ALA A 27 10.42 -30.42 7.53
N THR A 28 10.18 -30.55 6.24
CA THR A 28 11.05 -29.96 5.23
C THR A 28 11.18 -28.49 5.57
N ALA A 29 12.37 -28.08 6.00
CA ALA A 29 12.66 -26.69 6.29
C ALA A 29 12.24 -25.89 5.05
N GLN A 30 11.24 -25.04 5.19
CA GLN A 30 10.72 -24.23 4.11
C GLN A 30 11.86 -23.36 3.61
N GLN A 31 12.25 -23.54 2.35
CA GLN A 31 13.37 -22.80 1.76
C GLN A 31 13.07 -21.30 1.85
N THR A 32 13.98 -20.57 2.50
CA THR A 32 13.89 -19.12 2.62
C THR A 32 14.15 -18.47 1.26
N TYR A 33 13.26 -17.60 0.84
CA TYR A 33 13.42 -16.80 -0.38
C TYR A 33 13.80 -15.36 -0.01
N THR A 34 14.83 -14.82 -0.65
CA THR A 34 15.19 -13.41 -0.53
C THR A 34 14.38 -12.60 -1.52
N LEU A 35 13.38 -11.88 -1.01
CA LEU A 35 12.50 -11.02 -1.81
C LEU A 35 13.04 -9.61 -1.86
N ARG A 36 13.49 -9.17 -3.02
CA ARG A 36 13.94 -7.79 -3.28
C ARG A 36 12.71 -6.94 -3.61
N TYR A 37 12.38 -6.02 -2.72
CA TYR A 37 11.17 -5.22 -2.82
C TYR A 37 11.50 -3.74 -3.03
N ALA A 38 11.16 -3.21 -4.21
CA ALA A 38 11.45 -1.83 -4.56
C ALA A 38 10.49 -0.86 -3.86
N VAL A 39 11.09 0.11 -3.14
CA VAL A 39 10.38 1.20 -2.45
C VAL A 39 10.99 2.52 -2.84
N ASP A 40 10.14 3.57 -2.95
CA ASP A 40 10.64 4.92 -3.07
C ASP A 40 11.39 5.37 -1.79
N THR A 41 12.20 6.40 -1.90
CA THR A 41 12.90 6.99 -0.76
C THR A 41 12.04 7.97 0.03
N GLU A 42 10.84 8.27 -0.46
CA GLU A 42 9.92 9.17 0.22
C GLU A 42 9.40 8.52 1.51
N ARG A 43 9.54 9.24 2.61
CA ARG A 43 9.09 8.81 3.94
C ARG A 43 7.60 9.04 4.07
N ASN A 44 6.82 8.02 3.77
CA ASN A 44 5.36 8.08 3.86
C ASN A 44 4.82 6.82 4.52
N ILE A 45 3.57 6.91 5.01
CA ILE A 45 2.92 5.85 5.77
C ILE A 45 2.52 4.63 4.92
N ASN A 46 2.58 4.70 3.58
CA ASN A 46 2.23 3.56 2.70
C ASN A 46 3.12 2.33 2.89
N GLY A 47 4.26 2.46 3.59
CA GLY A 47 5.12 1.34 3.96
C GLY A 47 4.74 0.66 5.28
N LEU A 48 3.65 1.06 5.93
CA LEU A 48 3.33 0.61 7.29
C LEU A 48 3.14 -0.90 7.38
N ALA A 49 2.41 -1.51 6.45
CA ALA A 49 2.16 -2.95 6.46
C ALA A 49 3.46 -3.76 6.33
N GLN A 50 4.37 -3.36 5.44
CA GLN A 50 5.67 -4.03 5.26
C GLN A 50 6.55 -3.85 6.50
N THR A 51 6.60 -2.65 7.08
CA THR A 51 7.37 -2.39 8.31
C THR A 51 6.83 -3.19 9.49
N VAL A 52 5.51 -3.29 9.65
CA VAL A 52 4.90 -4.13 10.68
C VAL A 52 5.17 -5.60 10.40
N ALA A 53 5.09 -6.07 9.14
CA ALA A 53 5.38 -7.44 8.78
C ALA A 53 6.83 -7.84 9.12
N GLU A 54 7.78 -6.94 8.89
CA GLU A 54 9.19 -7.14 9.24
C GLU A 54 9.37 -7.17 10.77
N ARG A 55 8.88 -6.14 11.50
CA ARG A 55 9.02 -6.02 12.96
C ARG A 55 8.37 -7.17 13.71
N GLN A 56 7.21 -7.64 13.27
CA GLN A 56 6.47 -8.73 13.91
C GLN A 56 6.90 -10.12 13.42
N GLY A 57 7.89 -10.20 12.52
CA GLY A 57 8.41 -11.45 11.98
C GLY A 57 7.42 -12.20 11.09
N PHE A 58 6.43 -11.52 10.47
CA PHE A 58 5.47 -12.16 9.57
C PHE A 58 6.15 -12.66 8.30
N PHE A 59 7.10 -11.91 7.75
CA PHE A 59 7.90 -12.37 6.60
C PHE A 59 8.71 -13.61 6.93
N THR A 60 9.38 -13.63 8.09
CA THR A 60 10.18 -14.78 8.52
C THR A 60 9.33 -16.04 8.70
N ARG A 61 8.10 -15.90 9.24
CA ARG A 61 7.16 -17.03 9.38
C ARG A 61 6.72 -17.62 8.04
N GLU A 62 6.66 -16.79 7.01
CA GLU A 62 6.36 -17.21 5.62
C GLU A 62 7.63 -17.60 4.84
N GLY A 63 8.79 -17.71 5.50
CA GLY A 63 10.04 -18.07 4.85
C GLY A 63 10.54 -17.01 3.85
N ILE A 64 10.27 -15.74 4.11
CA ILE A 64 10.75 -14.61 3.31
C ILE A 64 11.83 -13.84 4.08
N ASN A 65 13.00 -13.69 3.45
CA ASN A 65 14.00 -12.69 3.81
C ASN A 65 13.68 -11.42 3.00
N PHE A 66 12.97 -10.46 3.64
CA PHE A 66 12.52 -9.24 2.99
C PHE A 66 13.67 -8.24 2.87
N GLN A 67 13.97 -7.82 1.63
CA GLN A 67 15.03 -6.85 1.33
C GLN A 67 14.47 -5.64 0.61
N PRO A 68 14.27 -4.50 1.31
CA PRO A 68 13.86 -3.25 0.67
C PRO A 68 14.99 -2.70 -0.20
N VAL A 69 14.73 -2.58 -1.50
CA VAL A 69 15.61 -1.92 -2.47
C VAL A 69 15.12 -0.50 -2.64
N ARG A 70 15.90 0.45 -2.13
CA ARG A 70 15.55 1.88 -2.23
C ARG A 70 15.99 2.42 -3.57
N PHE A 71 15.10 3.03 -4.32
CA PHE A 71 15.45 3.84 -5.47
C PHE A 71 15.25 5.32 -5.13
N VAL A 72 16.17 6.16 -5.61
CA VAL A 72 16.11 7.60 -5.36
C VAL A 72 15.04 8.18 -6.29
N ALA A 73 13.95 8.66 -5.68
CA ALA A 73 13.03 9.53 -6.38
C ALA A 73 13.76 10.90 -6.56
N THR A 74 14.16 11.20 -7.78
CA THR A 74 14.95 12.43 -8.09
C THR A 74 14.10 13.69 -8.10
N GLY A 75 12.86 13.62 -7.61
CA GLY A 75 11.88 14.72 -7.64
C GLY A 75 11.24 14.94 -9.00
N ASN A 76 11.70 14.24 -10.01
CA ASN A 76 11.13 14.24 -11.35
C ASN A 76 10.46 12.88 -11.59
N ARG A 77 9.20 12.72 -11.18
CA ARG A 77 8.42 11.46 -11.29
C ARG A 77 8.59 10.71 -12.63
N PRO A 78 8.75 11.41 -13.76
CA PRO A 78 9.12 10.76 -15.01
C PRO A 78 10.40 9.91 -14.95
N THR A 79 11.45 10.43 -14.38
CA THR A 79 12.79 9.81 -14.33
C THR A 79 12.83 8.62 -13.37
N ASP A 80 12.10 8.72 -12.25
CA ASP A 80 12.12 7.72 -11.19
C ASP A 80 11.48 6.41 -11.65
N ARG A 81 10.36 6.49 -12.35
CA ARG A 81 9.67 5.33 -12.90
C ARG A 81 10.46 4.67 -14.04
N THR A 82 11.16 5.48 -14.86
CA THR A 82 12.06 4.98 -15.89
C THR A 82 13.25 4.25 -15.25
N ALA A 83 13.81 4.79 -14.18
CA ALA A 83 14.86 4.15 -13.42
C ALA A 83 14.41 2.81 -12.81
N LEU A 84 13.18 2.75 -12.28
CA LEU A 84 12.61 1.51 -11.76
C LEU A 84 12.46 0.46 -12.87
N VAL A 85 11.91 0.83 -14.03
CA VAL A 85 11.77 -0.11 -15.17
C VAL A 85 13.13 -0.57 -15.68
N ALA A 86 14.11 0.33 -15.74
CA ALA A 86 15.48 -0.01 -16.15
C ALA A 86 16.20 -0.92 -15.13
N SER A 87 15.80 -0.86 -13.86
CA SER A 87 16.40 -1.64 -12.78
C SER A 87 15.62 -2.89 -12.40
N ARG A 88 14.70 -3.35 -13.27
CA ARG A 88 13.84 -4.53 -13.01
C ARG A 88 14.61 -5.80 -12.65
N ASP A 89 15.86 -5.93 -13.09
CA ASP A 89 16.72 -7.06 -12.70
C ASP A 89 17.24 -6.95 -11.26
N THR A 90 16.99 -5.82 -10.58
CA THR A 90 17.45 -5.57 -9.21
C THR A 90 16.36 -5.75 -8.17
N PHE A 91 15.09 -5.94 -8.56
CA PHE A 91 13.98 -6.17 -7.66
C PHE A 91 12.99 -7.21 -8.23
N ASP A 92 12.24 -7.85 -7.35
CA ASP A 92 11.26 -8.89 -7.67
C ASP A 92 9.83 -8.32 -7.64
N MET A 93 9.54 -7.47 -6.68
CA MET A 93 8.27 -6.78 -6.49
C MET A 93 8.49 -5.28 -6.24
N ALA A 94 7.48 -4.46 -6.50
CA ALA A 94 7.56 -3.03 -6.23
C ALA A 94 6.23 -2.48 -5.72
N ARG A 95 6.30 -1.45 -4.84
CA ARG A 95 5.14 -0.66 -4.43
C ARG A 95 4.98 0.55 -5.35
N MET A 96 3.80 0.68 -5.96
CA MET A 96 3.53 1.79 -6.90
C MET A 96 2.06 2.24 -6.85
N GLN A 97 1.79 3.42 -7.38
CA GLN A 97 0.42 3.81 -7.71
C GLN A 97 -0.09 2.95 -8.88
N LEU A 98 -1.33 2.44 -8.78
CA LEU A 98 -1.93 1.65 -9.87
C LEU A 98 -1.96 2.41 -11.19
N SER A 99 -2.17 3.72 -11.13
CA SER A 99 -2.19 4.63 -12.28
C SER A 99 -0.98 4.54 -13.20
N VAL A 100 0.16 4.13 -12.65
CA VAL A 100 1.40 3.96 -13.41
C VAL A 100 1.27 2.92 -14.51
N LEU A 101 0.46 1.88 -14.27
CA LEU A 101 0.19 0.82 -15.23
C LEU A 101 -0.83 1.26 -16.29
N MET A 102 -1.55 2.38 -16.05
CA MET A 102 -2.63 2.89 -16.92
C MET A 102 -2.18 3.94 -17.91
N GLU A 103 -0.97 4.48 -17.81
CA GLU A 103 -0.45 5.49 -18.74
C GLU A 103 -0.06 4.86 -20.09
N PRO A 104 -0.82 5.07 -21.22
CA PRO A 104 -0.62 4.35 -22.49
C PRO A 104 0.71 4.64 -23.18
N GLU A 105 1.16 5.88 -23.06
CA GLU A 105 2.46 6.34 -23.55
C GLU A 105 3.48 6.42 -22.40
N GLY A 106 3.08 5.88 -21.25
CA GLY A 106 3.87 5.90 -20.04
C GLY A 106 5.07 4.96 -20.11
N ARG A 107 5.89 5.05 -19.11
CA ARG A 107 7.17 4.39 -18.91
C ARG A 107 7.07 2.89 -18.72
N PHE A 108 5.85 2.38 -18.50
CA PHE A 108 5.53 0.96 -18.49
C PHE A 108 4.98 0.45 -19.83
N LYS A 109 5.04 1.28 -20.91
CA LYS A 109 4.71 0.83 -22.26
C LYS A 109 5.59 -0.37 -22.64
N GLY A 110 4.95 -1.45 -23.03
CA GLY A 110 5.65 -2.69 -23.39
C GLY A 110 6.15 -3.53 -22.22
N THR A 111 5.88 -3.13 -20.97
CA THR A 111 6.12 -3.99 -19.80
C THR A 111 4.89 -4.84 -19.51
N ASN A 112 5.11 -5.94 -18.77
CA ASN A 112 4.08 -6.90 -18.41
C ASN A 112 3.75 -6.86 -16.90
N TYR A 113 3.86 -5.69 -16.26
CA TYR A 113 3.57 -5.55 -14.83
C TYR A 113 2.07 -5.59 -14.55
N VAL A 114 1.75 -6.17 -13.38
CA VAL A 114 0.39 -6.31 -12.87
C VAL A 114 0.37 -6.15 -11.36
N ALA A 115 -0.71 -5.58 -10.84
CA ALA A 115 -0.93 -5.49 -9.40
C ALA A 115 -1.45 -6.82 -8.85
N VAL A 116 -0.92 -7.25 -7.70
CA VAL A 116 -1.25 -8.53 -7.05
C VAL A 116 -1.83 -8.37 -5.65
N SER A 117 -1.65 -7.20 -5.02
CA SER A 117 -2.25 -6.84 -3.72
C SER A 117 -2.42 -5.33 -3.58
N SER A 118 -3.38 -4.92 -2.75
CA SER A 118 -3.55 -3.52 -2.38
C SER A 118 -2.67 -3.16 -1.18
N VAL A 119 -2.05 -1.98 -1.24
CA VAL A 119 -1.30 -1.37 -0.13
C VAL A 119 -2.07 -0.20 0.46
N ALA A 120 -2.75 0.57 -0.38
CA ALA A 120 -3.68 1.63 0.02
C ALA A 120 -4.81 1.72 -1.00
N ASN A 121 -6.05 1.60 -0.52
CA ASN A 121 -7.24 1.69 -1.35
C ASN A 121 -7.43 3.12 -1.83
N ASN A 122 -7.63 4.06 -0.93
CA ASN A 122 -7.82 5.47 -1.26
C ASN A 122 -6.59 6.32 -0.92
N PRO A 123 -6.40 7.45 -1.63
CA PRO A 123 -5.32 8.37 -1.32
C PRO A 123 -5.59 9.15 -0.03
N ALA A 124 -4.67 9.07 0.93
CA ALA A 124 -4.67 9.91 2.13
C ALA A 124 -4.15 11.32 1.80
N TYR A 125 -4.86 12.03 0.94
CA TYR A 125 -4.53 13.38 0.50
C TYR A 125 -5.61 14.38 0.88
N PHE A 126 -5.16 15.58 1.21
CA PHE A 126 -5.97 16.72 1.59
C PHE A 126 -5.80 17.80 0.55
N LEU A 127 -6.91 18.34 0.04
CA LEU A 127 -6.92 19.58 -0.71
C LEU A 127 -6.89 20.70 0.32
N VAL A 128 -5.71 21.27 0.52
CA VAL A 128 -5.47 22.29 1.55
C VAL A 128 -5.47 23.67 0.91
N ALA A 129 -6.08 24.63 1.58
CA ALA A 129 -6.21 25.99 1.12
C ALA A 129 -5.71 27.01 2.16
N ARG A 130 -5.31 28.18 1.67
CA ARG A 130 -4.97 29.34 2.49
C ARG A 130 -6.20 29.83 3.27
N PRO A 131 -5.99 30.55 4.40
CA PRO A 131 -7.09 31.02 5.26
C PRO A 131 -8.12 31.90 4.57
N ASP A 132 -7.78 32.59 3.48
CA ASP A 132 -8.67 33.45 2.70
C ASP A 132 -9.57 32.68 1.72
N ILE A 133 -9.29 31.41 1.44
CA ILE A 133 -10.08 30.51 0.58
C ILE A 133 -10.98 29.67 1.46
N LYS A 134 -12.28 29.93 1.51
CA LYS A 134 -13.23 29.23 2.38
C LYS A 134 -14.07 28.19 1.64
N THR A 135 -14.26 28.39 0.34
CA THR A 135 -15.09 27.55 -0.52
C THR A 135 -14.36 27.26 -1.83
N PHE A 136 -14.85 26.28 -2.58
CA PHE A 136 -14.34 26.03 -3.93
C PHE A 136 -14.52 27.25 -4.86
N ALA A 137 -15.60 28.03 -4.69
CA ALA A 137 -15.85 29.23 -5.50
C ALA A 137 -14.72 30.27 -5.36
N ASP A 138 -14.07 30.35 -4.20
CA ASP A 138 -12.97 31.28 -3.93
C ASP A 138 -11.68 30.90 -4.69
N LEU A 139 -11.61 29.69 -5.22
CA LEU A 139 -10.48 29.23 -6.08
C LEU A 139 -10.53 29.80 -7.49
N LYS A 140 -11.66 30.40 -7.92
CA LYS A 140 -11.79 30.94 -9.27
C LYS A 140 -10.74 32.03 -9.55
N GLY A 141 -9.99 31.88 -10.62
CA GLY A 141 -8.87 32.76 -10.97
C GLY A 141 -7.63 32.62 -10.07
N LYS A 142 -7.56 31.59 -9.25
CA LYS A 142 -6.42 31.31 -8.38
C LYS A 142 -5.58 30.15 -8.94
N THR A 143 -4.38 29.97 -8.34
CA THR A 143 -3.47 28.88 -8.67
C THR A 143 -3.58 27.76 -7.65
N LEU A 144 -3.91 26.55 -8.11
CA LEU A 144 -3.89 25.29 -7.38
C LEU A 144 -2.61 24.53 -7.73
N THR A 145 -1.89 24.00 -6.73
CA THR A 145 -0.69 23.20 -6.99
C THR A 145 -0.96 21.70 -6.88
N GLU A 146 -0.56 20.93 -7.91
CA GLU A 146 -0.82 19.51 -8.06
C GLU A 146 0.44 18.73 -8.51
N PRO A 147 0.48 17.38 -8.35
CA PRO A 147 1.67 16.56 -8.68
C PRO A 147 2.03 16.57 -10.16
N SER A 148 1.12 16.16 -11.01
CA SER A 148 1.24 16.12 -12.47
C SER A 148 -0.14 15.99 -13.12
N PRO A 149 -0.34 16.35 -14.39
CA PRO A 149 -1.65 16.28 -15.03
C PRO A 149 -2.30 14.90 -15.06
N SER A 150 -1.51 13.84 -15.14
CA SER A 150 -1.98 12.44 -15.16
C SER A 150 -1.98 11.76 -13.78
N ASP A 151 -1.58 12.45 -12.72
CA ASP A 151 -1.58 11.88 -11.36
C ASP A 151 -3.03 11.74 -10.86
N PRO A 152 -3.44 10.61 -10.26
CA PRO A 152 -4.78 10.41 -9.74
C PRO A 152 -5.20 11.49 -8.74
N ILE A 153 -4.24 12.08 -8.02
CA ILE A 153 -4.51 13.18 -7.08
C ILE A 153 -4.97 14.44 -7.84
N THR A 154 -4.33 14.76 -8.96
CA THR A 154 -4.75 15.88 -9.83
C THR A 154 -6.14 15.62 -10.42
N LEU A 155 -6.40 14.37 -10.88
CA LEU A 155 -7.69 14.02 -11.46
C LEU A 155 -8.82 14.09 -10.43
N THR A 156 -8.57 13.63 -9.20
CA THR A 156 -9.56 13.76 -8.10
C THR A 156 -9.76 15.22 -7.67
N ALA A 157 -8.71 16.05 -7.63
CA ALA A 157 -8.85 17.49 -7.39
C ALA A 157 -9.73 18.15 -8.46
N ARG A 158 -9.53 17.84 -9.74
CA ARG A 158 -10.38 18.34 -10.84
C ARG A 158 -11.83 17.90 -10.66
N LYS A 159 -12.05 16.62 -10.33
CA LYS A 159 -13.40 16.10 -10.07
C LYS A 159 -14.08 16.80 -8.89
N LEU A 160 -13.36 17.06 -7.80
CA LEU A 160 -13.87 17.85 -6.67
C LEU A 160 -14.25 19.26 -7.10
N MET A 161 -13.40 19.95 -7.85
CA MET A 161 -13.70 21.27 -8.39
C MET A 161 -14.97 21.27 -9.27
N GLU A 162 -15.09 20.30 -10.18
CA GLU A 162 -16.27 20.15 -11.06
C GLU A 162 -17.55 19.88 -10.25
N THR A 163 -17.49 19.01 -9.22
CA THR A 163 -18.62 18.71 -8.33
C THR A 163 -19.09 19.95 -7.58
N HIS A 164 -18.20 20.90 -7.32
CA HIS A 164 -18.50 22.17 -6.64
C HIS A 164 -18.72 23.33 -7.64
N GLY A 165 -18.96 23.02 -8.93
CA GLY A 165 -19.41 23.99 -9.92
C GLY A 165 -18.29 24.77 -10.62
N LEU A 166 -17.03 24.48 -10.38
CA LEU A 166 -15.90 25.03 -11.13
C LEU A 166 -15.75 24.29 -12.47
N LYS A 167 -15.38 25.03 -13.51
CA LYS A 167 -15.14 24.50 -14.85
C LYS A 167 -13.64 24.38 -15.12
N ASP A 168 -13.30 23.60 -16.12
CA ASP A 168 -11.93 23.53 -16.62
C ASP A 168 -11.49 24.94 -17.08
N GLY A 169 -10.31 25.39 -16.60
CA GLY A 169 -9.80 26.74 -16.83
C GLY A 169 -10.23 27.80 -15.81
N ASP A 170 -11.20 27.52 -14.93
CA ASP A 170 -11.53 28.47 -13.83
C ASP A 170 -10.41 28.58 -12.79
N VAL A 171 -9.55 27.55 -12.69
CA VAL A 171 -8.42 27.47 -11.73
C VAL A 171 -7.17 27.11 -12.51
N GLU A 172 -6.09 27.89 -12.30
CA GLU A 172 -4.79 27.54 -12.87
C GLU A 172 -4.14 26.38 -12.10
N ILE A 173 -3.81 25.28 -12.79
CA ILE A 173 -3.12 24.14 -12.16
C ILE A 173 -1.63 24.23 -12.40
N LYS A 174 -0.87 24.48 -11.34
CA LYS A 174 0.59 24.50 -11.34
C LYS A 174 1.15 23.16 -10.91
N THR A 175 1.90 22.52 -11.79
CA THR A 175 2.54 21.23 -11.50
C THR A 175 3.76 21.42 -10.60
N ILE A 176 3.74 20.83 -9.40
CA ILE A 176 4.87 20.80 -8.46
C ILE A 176 4.97 19.38 -7.87
N ALA A 177 6.06 18.68 -8.17
CA ALA A 177 6.31 17.34 -7.63
C ALA A 177 6.65 17.40 -6.13
N GLY A 178 6.16 16.40 -5.38
CA GLY A 178 6.38 16.29 -3.93
C GLY A 178 5.46 17.18 -3.08
N SER A 179 5.01 16.68 -1.92
CA SER A 179 4.11 17.44 -1.05
C SER A 179 4.81 18.63 -0.36
N GLN A 180 6.07 18.48 0.04
CA GLN A 180 6.79 19.57 0.72
C GLN A 180 6.97 20.80 -0.17
N PRO A 181 7.42 20.72 -1.45
CA PRO A 181 7.47 21.89 -2.34
C PRO A 181 6.09 22.54 -2.58
N ARG A 182 5.01 21.77 -2.53
CA ARG A 182 3.64 22.34 -2.60
C ARG A 182 3.29 23.12 -1.34
N VAL A 183 3.69 22.65 -0.15
CA VAL A 183 3.58 23.43 1.10
C VAL A 183 4.33 24.75 0.98
N ASP A 184 5.52 24.73 0.41
CA ASP A 184 6.35 25.95 0.23
C ASP A 184 5.66 26.94 -0.74
N CYS A 185 5.01 26.44 -1.81
CA CYS A 185 4.20 27.27 -2.71
C CYS A 185 3.02 27.94 -2.00
N LEU A 186 2.35 27.23 -1.10
CA LEU A 186 1.27 27.79 -0.27
C LEU A 186 1.81 28.88 0.68
N LYS A 187 2.90 28.59 1.39
CA LYS A 187 3.52 29.51 2.35
C LYS A 187 4.05 30.78 1.70
N SER A 188 4.56 30.70 0.49
CA SER A 188 5.03 31.87 -0.27
C SER A 188 3.90 32.73 -0.82
N GLY A 189 2.65 32.29 -0.76
CA GLY A 189 1.49 32.96 -1.36
C GLY A 189 1.37 32.76 -2.87
N ALA A 190 2.28 32.05 -3.53
CA ALA A 190 2.25 31.80 -4.96
C ALA A 190 1.16 30.80 -5.38
N CYS A 191 0.66 29.96 -4.44
CA CYS A 191 -0.46 29.08 -4.62
C CYS A 191 -1.56 29.37 -3.60
N ALA A 192 -2.83 29.30 -4.01
CA ALA A 192 -3.98 29.50 -3.13
C ALA A 192 -4.40 28.20 -2.43
N ALA A 193 -4.25 27.08 -3.11
CA ALA A 193 -4.54 25.76 -2.59
C ALA A 193 -3.59 24.72 -3.19
N GLY A 194 -3.58 23.49 -2.63
CA GLY A 194 -2.78 22.38 -3.15
C GLY A 194 -3.07 21.07 -2.47
N SER A 195 -2.84 19.99 -3.19
CA SER A 195 -3.01 18.63 -2.69
C SER A 195 -1.78 18.17 -1.91
N LEU A 196 -1.96 17.87 -0.63
CA LEU A 196 -0.90 17.51 0.31
C LEU A 196 -1.15 16.15 0.94
N SER A 197 -0.11 15.33 1.04
CA SER A 197 -0.13 14.07 1.80
C SER A 197 0.45 14.26 3.20
N GLN A 198 0.14 13.30 4.07
CA GLN A 198 0.85 13.16 5.34
C GLN A 198 2.29 12.62 5.08
N PRO A 199 3.31 13.07 5.83
CA PRO A 199 3.23 14.03 6.94
C PRO A 199 3.29 15.51 6.53
N SER A 200 3.57 15.85 5.26
CA SER A 200 3.81 17.25 4.83
C SER A 200 2.62 18.18 5.09
N VAL A 201 1.39 17.66 5.09
CA VAL A 201 0.19 18.45 5.37
C VAL A 201 0.21 19.12 6.75
N PHE A 202 0.87 18.53 7.75
CA PHE A 202 0.98 19.11 9.08
C PHE A 202 1.72 20.46 9.07
N ALA A 203 2.73 20.59 8.22
CA ALA A 203 3.45 21.86 8.07
C ALA A 203 2.59 22.98 7.46
N ALA A 204 1.53 22.62 6.72
CA ALA A 204 0.53 23.59 6.25
C ALA A 204 -0.46 23.91 7.37
N PHE A 205 -0.94 22.93 8.14
CA PHE A 205 -1.81 23.16 9.29
C PHE A 205 -1.17 24.03 10.37
N ASP A 206 0.11 23.75 10.69
CA ASP A 206 0.89 24.56 11.63
C ASP A 206 1.09 26.01 11.14
N ALA A 207 1.00 26.24 9.82
CA ALA A 207 1.02 27.58 9.22
C ALA A 207 -0.39 28.23 9.11
N GLY A 208 -1.43 27.62 9.69
CA GLY A 208 -2.80 28.13 9.71
C GLY A 208 -3.60 27.84 8.45
N PHE A 209 -3.11 27.02 7.54
CA PHE A 209 -3.89 26.53 6.40
C PHE A 209 -4.91 25.48 6.86
N HIS A 210 -5.95 25.24 6.06
CA HIS A 210 -7.02 24.32 6.42
C HIS A 210 -7.38 23.38 5.27
N THR A 211 -8.03 22.28 5.57
CA THR A 211 -8.57 21.34 4.59
C THR A 211 -9.84 21.94 3.97
N LEU A 212 -9.85 22.08 2.63
CA LEU A 212 -11.02 22.45 1.86
C LEU A 212 -11.86 21.21 1.51
N ALA A 213 -11.21 20.10 1.19
CA ALA A 213 -11.81 18.79 0.95
C ALA A 213 -10.76 17.68 1.11
N MET A 214 -11.24 16.44 1.24
CA MET A 214 -10.39 15.26 1.18
C MET A 214 -10.55 14.57 -0.18
N HIS A 215 -9.46 14.05 -0.75
CA HIS A 215 -9.49 13.45 -2.09
C HIS A 215 -10.43 12.25 -2.20
N ILE A 216 -10.68 11.53 -1.11
CA ILE A 216 -11.65 10.43 -1.06
C ILE A 216 -13.08 10.89 -1.38
N GLU A 217 -13.43 12.15 -1.13
CA GLU A 217 -14.74 12.72 -1.46
C GLU A 217 -15.02 12.74 -2.97
N ALA A 218 -13.99 12.62 -3.81
CA ALA A 218 -14.14 12.44 -5.25
C ALA A 218 -14.64 11.04 -5.65
N GLY A 219 -14.71 10.10 -4.71
CA GLY A 219 -15.13 8.72 -4.91
C GLY A 219 -13.98 7.71 -4.80
N PRO A 220 -14.31 6.42 -4.77
CA PRO A 220 -13.35 5.36 -4.52
C PRO A 220 -12.32 5.23 -5.65
N LEU A 221 -11.09 4.92 -5.26
CA LEU A 221 -9.98 4.57 -6.16
C LEU A 221 -9.30 3.31 -5.65
N LEU A 222 -8.48 2.66 -6.48
CA LEU A 222 -7.39 1.81 -6.04
C LEU A 222 -6.09 2.58 -6.25
N TYR A 223 -5.45 2.99 -5.15
CA TYR A 223 -4.39 3.98 -5.21
C TYR A 223 -2.99 3.38 -5.26
N VAL A 224 -2.56 2.69 -4.20
CA VAL A 224 -1.22 2.09 -4.12
C VAL A 224 -1.33 0.58 -4.06
N VAL A 225 -0.51 -0.09 -4.86
CA VAL A 225 -0.53 -1.54 -5.06
C VAL A 225 0.89 -2.11 -5.05
N ASP A 226 0.98 -3.39 -4.79
CA ASP A 226 2.18 -4.19 -5.05
C ASP A 226 2.10 -4.73 -6.46
N ILE A 227 3.14 -4.48 -7.26
CA ILE A 227 3.25 -4.91 -8.64
C ILE A 227 4.37 -5.93 -8.85
N VAL A 228 4.15 -6.81 -9.81
CA VAL A 228 5.13 -7.82 -10.28
C VAL A 228 5.13 -7.88 -11.80
N ASP A 229 6.24 -8.31 -12.40
CA ASP A 229 6.22 -8.74 -13.80
C ASP A 229 5.46 -10.07 -13.92
N ARG A 230 4.52 -10.20 -14.88
CA ARG A 230 3.70 -11.41 -15.05
C ARG A 230 4.54 -12.65 -15.33
N SER A 231 5.61 -12.51 -16.13
CA SER A 231 6.45 -13.66 -16.49
C SER A 231 7.22 -14.16 -15.27
N TRP A 232 7.69 -13.24 -14.42
CA TRP A 232 8.31 -13.61 -13.15
C TRP A 232 7.28 -14.24 -12.20
N ALA A 233 6.09 -13.68 -12.13
CA ALA A 233 5.01 -14.15 -11.27
C ALA A 233 4.57 -15.59 -11.57
N GLU A 234 4.52 -15.98 -12.85
CA GLU A 234 4.16 -17.35 -13.25
C GLU A 234 5.13 -18.40 -12.69
N THR A 235 6.39 -18.05 -12.52
CA THR A 235 7.43 -18.97 -12.01
C THR A 235 7.68 -18.83 -10.50
N HIS A 236 7.14 -17.77 -9.87
CA HIS A 236 7.36 -17.44 -8.44
C HIS A 236 6.05 -17.25 -7.68
N SER A 237 4.99 -17.89 -8.12
CA SER A 237 3.65 -17.74 -7.54
C SER A 237 3.63 -18.01 -6.02
N GLU A 238 4.38 -19.00 -5.56
CA GLU A 238 4.50 -19.32 -4.13
C GLU A 238 5.09 -18.18 -3.31
N VAL A 239 6.11 -17.50 -3.83
CA VAL A 239 6.73 -16.34 -3.16
C VAL A 239 5.75 -15.19 -3.01
N ILE A 240 4.97 -14.90 -4.07
CA ILE A 240 3.93 -13.86 -4.05
C ILE A 240 2.86 -14.20 -3.02
N VAL A 241 2.38 -15.43 -3.00
CA VAL A 241 1.39 -15.91 -2.03
C VAL A 241 1.88 -15.77 -0.58
N ARG A 242 3.12 -16.16 -0.31
CA ARG A 242 3.76 -15.98 1.01
C ARG A 242 3.88 -14.51 1.40
N TYR A 243 4.27 -13.65 0.46
CA TYR A 243 4.33 -12.21 0.68
C TYR A 243 2.96 -11.64 1.04
N ILE A 244 1.91 -11.97 0.27
CA ILE A 244 0.55 -11.52 0.54
C ILE A 244 0.06 -12.02 1.91
N ARG A 245 0.34 -13.27 2.30
CA ARG A 245 -0.01 -13.76 3.64
C ARG A 245 0.67 -12.98 4.76
N ALA A 246 1.95 -12.67 4.60
CA ALA A 246 2.71 -11.89 5.57
C ALA A 246 2.16 -10.47 5.71
N THR A 247 1.89 -9.77 4.59
CA THR A 247 1.33 -8.42 4.59
C THR A 247 -0.12 -8.39 5.06
N ALA A 248 -0.93 -9.41 4.71
CA ALA A 248 -2.30 -9.57 5.24
C ALA A 248 -2.30 -9.75 6.76
N ALA A 249 -1.36 -10.52 7.30
CA ALA A 249 -1.20 -10.65 8.75
C ALA A 249 -0.82 -9.31 9.41
N ALA A 250 0.05 -8.53 8.75
CA ALA A 250 0.42 -7.20 9.22
C ALA A 250 -0.75 -6.22 9.19
N MET A 251 -1.57 -6.23 8.13
CA MET A 251 -2.75 -5.37 8.03
C MET A 251 -3.78 -5.70 9.11
N ARG A 252 -4.05 -7.00 9.35
CA ARG A 252 -4.89 -7.42 10.49
C ARG A 252 -4.32 -6.96 11.83
N PHE A 253 -3.00 -7.05 12.01
CA PHE A 253 -2.32 -6.56 13.22
C PHE A 253 -2.50 -5.05 13.39
N ILE A 254 -2.40 -4.27 12.31
CA ILE A 254 -2.57 -2.81 12.32
C ILE A 254 -4.01 -2.43 12.67
N HIS A 255 -5.01 -3.17 12.18
CA HIS A 255 -6.42 -2.92 12.46
C HIS A 255 -6.86 -3.35 13.88
N ASP A 256 -6.08 -4.14 14.59
CA ASP A 256 -6.39 -4.55 15.96
C ASP A 256 -5.97 -3.44 16.95
N PRO A 257 -6.93 -2.80 17.64
CA PRO A 257 -6.64 -1.69 18.55
C PRO A 257 -5.71 -2.06 19.71
N ARG A 258 -5.60 -3.34 20.05
CA ARG A 258 -4.68 -3.84 21.08
C ARG A 258 -3.22 -3.64 20.71
N ASN A 259 -2.93 -3.51 19.43
CA ASN A 259 -1.58 -3.36 18.89
C ASN A 259 -1.18 -1.91 18.62
N LEU A 260 -2.05 -0.93 18.95
CA LEU A 260 -1.87 0.46 18.55
C LEU A 260 -0.48 1.01 18.88
N ASP A 261 0.05 0.74 20.06
CA ASP A 261 1.38 1.27 20.47
C ASP A 261 2.52 0.70 19.61
N GLU A 262 2.46 -0.56 19.21
CA GLU A 262 3.46 -1.15 18.31
C GLU A 262 3.30 -0.60 16.87
N VAL A 263 2.08 -0.36 16.42
CA VAL A 263 1.79 0.26 15.12
C VAL A 263 2.28 1.71 15.10
N VAL A 264 2.09 2.45 16.19
CA VAL A 264 2.63 3.81 16.34
C VAL A 264 4.16 3.82 16.25
N LYS A 265 4.85 2.89 16.92
CA LYS A 265 6.32 2.78 16.81
C LYS A 265 6.76 2.54 15.37
N ALA A 266 6.07 1.68 14.62
CA ALA A 266 6.34 1.46 13.20
C ALA A 266 6.09 2.73 12.36
N ALA A 267 5.02 3.46 12.63
CA ALA A 267 4.71 4.71 11.95
C ALA A 267 5.76 5.80 12.23
N VAL A 268 6.23 5.93 13.48
CA VAL A 268 7.34 6.83 13.85
C VAL A 268 8.62 6.47 13.09
N GLU A 269 8.94 5.18 13.02
CA GLU A 269 10.14 4.70 12.33
C GLU A 269 10.17 5.08 10.86
N ILE A 270 9.07 4.86 10.12
CA ILE A 270 9.02 5.12 8.67
C ILE A 270 8.83 6.59 8.32
N THR A 271 8.13 7.36 9.17
CA THR A 271 7.82 8.77 8.87
C THR A 271 8.76 9.76 9.54
N HIS A 272 9.51 9.32 10.57
CA HIS A 272 10.31 10.17 11.46
C HIS A 272 9.53 11.33 12.10
N GLN A 273 8.22 11.13 12.27
CA GLN A 273 7.36 12.08 12.95
C GLN A 273 7.31 11.81 14.46
N PRO A 274 7.06 12.83 15.30
CA PRO A 274 6.79 12.62 16.71
C PRO A 274 5.59 11.68 16.91
N GLU A 275 5.57 10.96 18.03
CA GLU A 275 4.50 9.99 18.33
C GLU A 275 3.10 10.59 18.24
N SER A 276 2.90 11.83 18.70
CA SER A 276 1.61 12.53 18.60
C SER A 276 1.12 12.66 17.14
N ARG A 277 2.03 13.02 16.22
CA ARG A 277 1.72 13.11 14.79
C ARG A 277 1.51 11.72 14.16
N ALA A 278 2.30 10.72 14.58
CA ALA A 278 2.11 9.34 14.13
C ALA A 278 0.72 8.81 14.53
N ARG A 279 0.25 9.08 15.75
CA ARG A 279 -1.10 8.73 16.21
C ARG A 279 -2.19 9.46 15.41
N GLU A 280 -2.02 10.74 15.14
CA GLU A 280 -2.92 11.53 14.30
C GLU A 280 -3.00 10.96 12.86
N MET A 281 -1.86 10.61 12.26
CA MET A 281 -1.82 9.95 10.96
C MET A 281 -2.58 8.61 10.98
N LEU A 282 -2.32 7.78 11.98
CA LEU A 282 -2.95 6.46 12.10
C LEU A 282 -4.46 6.57 12.30
N SER A 283 -4.95 7.53 13.07
CA SER A 283 -6.39 7.72 13.25
C SER A 283 -7.11 7.97 11.92
N TYR A 284 -6.47 8.68 10.99
CA TYR A 284 -6.99 8.89 9.65
C TYR A 284 -6.94 7.61 8.79
N PHE A 285 -5.81 6.87 8.86
CA PHE A 285 -5.60 5.65 8.07
C PHE A 285 -6.47 4.48 8.53
N GLN A 286 -6.80 4.43 9.81
CA GLN A 286 -7.62 3.35 10.40
C GLN A 286 -9.12 3.69 10.42
N ASP A 287 -9.51 4.92 10.10
CA ASP A 287 -10.93 5.28 9.99
C ASP A 287 -11.55 4.57 8.79
N ALA A 288 -12.50 3.68 9.08
CA ALA A 288 -13.19 2.90 8.06
C ALA A 288 -13.93 3.75 7.01
N LYS A 289 -14.29 5.01 7.34
CA LYS A 289 -14.91 5.93 6.38
C LYS A 289 -13.94 6.36 5.28
N ASN A 290 -12.66 6.43 5.61
CA ASN A 290 -11.63 6.84 4.66
C ASN A 290 -11.19 5.68 3.76
N ASP A 291 -11.37 4.43 4.21
CA ASP A 291 -10.97 3.21 3.50
C ASP A 291 -9.59 3.35 2.84
N VAL A 292 -8.61 3.84 3.61
CA VAL A 292 -7.25 4.03 3.11
C VAL A 292 -6.49 2.73 3.18
N LEU A 293 -6.44 2.11 4.36
CA LEU A 293 -5.70 0.87 4.57
C LEU A 293 -6.62 -0.34 4.32
N PRO A 294 -6.30 -1.22 3.36
CA PRO A 294 -7.07 -2.44 3.13
C PRO A 294 -7.04 -3.34 4.37
N LYS A 295 -8.06 -4.19 4.53
CA LYS A 295 -8.14 -5.08 5.69
C LYS A 295 -7.08 -6.18 5.67
N GLN A 296 -6.76 -6.68 4.48
CA GLN A 296 -5.82 -7.79 4.26
C GLN A 296 -5.01 -7.67 2.97
N GLY A 297 -5.06 -6.52 2.27
CA GLY A 297 -4.42 -6.33 0.97
C GLY A 297 -5.28 -6.79 -0.21
N GLU A 298 -6.57 -6.97 0.02
CA GLU A 298 -7.58 -7.27 -1.01
C GLU A 298 -7.65 -6.16 -2.05
N ILE A 299 -7.87 -6.54 -3.30
CA ILE A 299 -8.10 -5.61 -4.41
C ILE A 299 -9.60 -5.57 -4.70
N ASP A 300 -10.24 -4.42 -4.44
CA ASP A 300 -11.62 -4.17 -4.86
C ASP A 300 -11.67 -3.86 -6.37
N THR A 301 -12.24 -4.77 -7.13
CA THR A 301 -12.42 -4.61 -8.58
C THR A 301 -13.35 -3.45 -8.95
N THR A 302 -14.25 -3.05 -8.05
CA THR A 302 -15.10 -1.86 -8.23
C THR A 302 -14.25 -0.59 -8.17
N ALA A 303 -13.33 -0.50 -7.23
CA ALA A 303 -12.37 0.60 -7.13
C ALA A 303 -11.42 0.64 -8.35
N VAL A 304 -10.98 -0.52 -8.86
CA VAL A 304 -10.20 -0.60 -10.11
C VAL A 304 -10.99 -0.03 -11.29
N LYS A 305 -12.26 -0.43 -11.45
CA LYS A 305 -13.14 0.09 -12.52
C LYS A 305 -13.36 1.59 -12.39
N ALA A 306 -13.55 2.09 -11.16
CA ALA A 306 -13.70 3.53 -10.90
C ALA A 306 -12.42 4.30 -11.27
N THR A 307 -11.23 3.74 -10.95
CA THR A 307 -9.95 4.32 -11.36
C THR A 307 -9.82 4.37 -12.89
N ILE A 308 -10.13 3.28 -13.58
CA ILE A 308 -10.11 3.22 -15.05
C ILE A 308 -11.07 4.27 -15.65
N ALA A 309 -12.28 4.37 -15.11
CA ALA A 309 -13.28 5.35 -15.56
C ALA A 309 -12.80 6.80 -15.36
N LEU A 310 -12.20 7.11 -14.21
CA LEU A 310 -11.61 8.43 -13.93
C LEU A 310 -10.53 8.78 -14.94
N PHE A 311 -9.64 7.84 -15.27
CA PHE A 311 -8.58 8.04 -16.26
C PHE A 311 -9.14 8.21 -17.68
N GLY A 312 -10.25 7.52 -18.00
CA GLY A 312 -10.99 7.72 -19.26
C GLY A 312 -11.67 9.08 -19.33
N GLN A 313 -12.34 9.51 -18.26
CA GLN A 313 -13.03 10.81 -18.17
C GLN A 313 -12.08 11.98 -18.49
N TYR A 314 -10.85 11.93 -17.99
CA TYR A 314 -9.85 12.99 -18.20
C TYR A 314 -8.91 12.72 -19.39
N GLY A 315 -9.25 11.75 -20.26
CA GLY A 315 -8.54 11.50 -21.52
C GLY A 315 -7.13 10.92 -21.38
N ILE A 316 -6.76 10.39 -20.21
CA ILE A 316 -5.50 9.68 -20.02
C ILE A 316 -5.57 8.31 -20.72
N LEU A 317 -6.66 7.57 -20.49
CA LEU A 317 -7.01 6.39 -21.26
C LEU A 317 -7.90 6.80 -22.45
N LYS A 318 -7.50 6.44 -23.66
CA LYS A 318 -8.20 6.77 -24.90
C LYS A 318 -8.84 5.53 -25.52
N GLY A 319 -9.97 5.72 -26.22
CA GLY A 319 -10.70 4.65 -26.90
C GLY A 319 -11.53 3.78 -25.93
N PRO A 320 -11.84 2.52 -26.26
CA PRO A 320 -12.53 1.61 -25.35
C PRO A 320 -11.71 1.39 -24.09
N LEU A 321 -12.33 1.57 -22.91
CA LEU A 321 -11.64 1.41 -21.65
C LEU A 321 -11.27 -0.07 -21.43
N PRO A 322 -10.03 -0.35 -21.03
CA PRO A 322 -9.59 -1.72 -20.80
C PRO A 322 -10.28 -2.35 -19.57
N PRO A 323 -10.44 -3.68 -19.55
CA PRO A 323 -10.98 -4.37 -18.39
C PRO A 323 -9.95 -4.38 -17.23
N PRO A 324 -10.42 -4.53 -15.97
CA PRO A 324 -9.55 -4.55 -14.79
C PRO A 324 -8.40 -5.56 -14.86
N GLU A 325 -8.63 -6.74 -15.44
CA GLU A 325 -7.67 -7.85 -15.55
C GLU A 325 -6.41 -7.48 -16.34
N ARG A 326 -6.46 -6.38 -17.11
CA ARG A 326 -5.27 -5.83 -17.74
C ARG A 326 -4.26 -5.33 -16.69
N PHE A 327 -4.73 -4.82 -15.56
CA PHE A 327 -3.94 -4.11 -14.55
C PHE A 327 -3.78 -4.88 -13.25
N VAL A 328 -4.69 -5.82 -12.95
CA VAL A 328 -4.68 -6.58 -11.71
C VAL A 328 -4.75 -8.09 -11.97
N ASP A 329 -4.11 -8.87 -11.07
CA ASP A 329 -4.20 -10.33 -11.09
C ASP A 329 -4.58 -10.83 -9.70
N LEU A 330 -5.83 -11.20 -9.53
CA LEU A 330 -6.41 -11.60 -8.25
C LEU A 330 -6.06 -13.03 -7.84
N ARG A 331 -5.49 -13.86 -8.73
CA ARG A 331 -5.19 -15.27 -8.46
C ARG A 331 -4.33 -15.44 -7.22
N TYR A 332 -3.32 -14.59 -7.05
CA TYR A 332 -2.37 -14.69 -5.94
C TYR A 332 -3.01 -14.34 -4.59
N ALA A 333 -3.87 -13.33 -4.55
CA ALA A 333 -4.63 -12.98 -3.36
C ALA A 333 -5.60 -14.12 -2.96
N GLN A 334 -6.30 -14.71 -3.94
CA GLN A 334 -7.17 -15.86 -3.72
C GLN A 334 -6.39 -17.09 -3.19
N MET A 335 -5.23 -17.40 -3.78
CA MET A 335 -4.33 -18.47 -3.29
C MET A 335 -3.79 -18.19 -1.89
N ALA A 336 -3.63 -16.93 -1.51
CA ALA A 336 -3.22 -16.51 -0.17
C ALA A 336 -4.37 -16.57 0.85
N GLY A 337 -5.62 -16.79 0.41
CA GLY A 337 -6.81 -16.76 1.26
C GLY A 337 -7.28 -15.33 1.59
N VAL A 338 -6.90 -14.36 0.76
CA VAL A 338 -7.31 -12.96 0.85
C VAL A 338 -8.41 -12.71 -0.20
N GLN A 339 -9.60 -12.27 0.27
CA GLN A 339 -10.79 -12.02 -0.56
C GLN A 339 -11.38 -10.64 -0.26
#